data_d9059e30e9b1dbdd06784467db07e6be
#
_entry.id   d9059e30e9b1dbdd06784467db07e6be
#
_cell.length_a   1.000
_cell.length_b   1.000
_cell.length_c   1.000
_cell.angle_alpha   90.00
_cell.angle_beta   90.00
_cell.angle_gamma   90.00
#
_symmetry.space_group_name_H-M   'P 1'
#
loop_
_entity.id
_entity.type
_entity.pdbx_description
1 polymer ?
#
loop_
_entity_poly.entity_id
_entity_poly.type
_entity_poly.pdbx_seq_one_letter_code
_entity_poly.pdbx_strand_id
1 'polypeptide(L)'
;MEHYPDIEIYLAELDHERLNAWLGERLDAPPLAPAGRGKWRTRGRCQGDCVPVLLVEKAADGFASLWFDSPATPWADDRACAQEAAQALGCEVRCSLGGWQPGDDPDRFWRVRPGQEGEVFHWPDSGQ
;
A
#
# COMPACT_ATOMS: atom_id res chain seq x y z
N MET A 1 -9.76 18.79 -1.47
CA MET A 1 -8.87 17.79 -2.08
C MET A 1 -9.59 16.44 -2.09
N GLU A 2 -9.59 15.79 -3.23
CA GLU A 2 -10.24 14.49 -3.34
C GLU A 2 -9.28 13.39 -2.88
N HIS A 3 -9.83 12.44 -2.12
CA HIS A 3 -9.12 11.23 -1.75
C HIS A 3 -9.57 10.10 -2.66
N TYR A 4 -8.67 9.20 -2.97
CA TYR A 4 -9.04 7.99 -3.70
C TYR A 4 -9.98 7.14 -2.84
N PRO A 5 -10.91 6.40 -3.46
CA PRO A 5 -11.85 5.56 -2.71
C PRO A 5 -11.18 4.43 -1.95
N ASP A 6 -10.01 4.04 -2.38
CA ASP A 6 -9.18 3.05 -1.70
C ASP A 6 -7.73 3.29 -2.07
N ILE A 7 -6.82 2.65 -1.32
CA ILE A 7 -5.38 2.78 -1.56
C ILE A 7 -4.77 1.38 -1.54
N GLU A 8 -3.92 1.10 -2.53
CA GLU A 8 -3.16 -0.15 -2.58
C GLU A 8 -1.70 0.13 -2.87
N ILE A 9 -0.81 -0.45 -2.06
CA ILE A 9 0.63 -0.37 -2.28
C ILE A 9 1.22 -1.78 -2.25
N TYR A 10 2.39 -1.93 -2.85
CA TYR A 10 3.12 -3.20 -2.90
C TYR A 10 4.44 -3.05 -2.18
N LEU A 11 4.72 -3.96 -1.26
CA LEU A 11 5.89 -3.91 -0.39
C LEU A 11 6.93 -4.96 -0.84
N ALA A 12 8.16 -4.51 -1.09
CA ALA A 12 9.24 -5.42 -1.52
C ALA A 12 9.64 -6.39 -0.41
N GLU A 13 9.60 -5.92 0.82
CA GLU A 13 9.95 -6.72 1.99
C GLU A 13 8.84 -6.60 3.02
N LEU A 14 8.51 -7.72 3.66
CA LEU A 14 7.46 -7.76 4.65
C LEU A 14 8.04 -8.03 6.04
N ASP A 15 7.99 -7.02 6.89
CA ASP A 15 8.35 -7.12 8.30
C ASP A 15 7.08 -6.83 9.09
N HIS A 16 6.44 -7.88 9.61
CA HIS A 16 5.17 -7.75 10.32
C HIS A 16 5.26 -6.81 11.51
N GLU A 17 6.35 -6.86 12.25
CA GLU A 17 6.52 -6.02 13.43
C GLU A 17 6.53 -4.53 13.06
N ARG A 18 7.33 -4.15 12.07
CA ARG A 18 7.39 -2.76 11.60
C ARG A 18 6.07 -2.33 10.98
N LEU A 19 5.45 -3.22 10.20
CA LEU A 19 4.17 -2.92 9.56
C LEU A 19 3.08 -2.70 10.61
N ASN A 20 2.98 -3.57 11.60
CA ASN A 20 2.00 -3.41 12.67
C ASN A 20 2.22 -2.12 13.46
N ALA A 21 3.49 -1.77 13.73
CA ALA A 21 3.81 -0.52 14.42
C ALA A 21 3.36 0.70 13.61
N TRP A 22 3.62 0.70 12.32
CA TRP A 22 3.22 1.80 11.44
C TRP A 22 1.71 1.93 11.33
N LEU A 23 1.00 0.81 11.14
CA LEU A 23 -0.46 0.82 11.08
C LEU A 23 -1.07 1.27 12.40
N GLY A 24 -0.50 0.85 13.52
CA GLY A 24 -0.94 1.30 14.84
C GLY A 24 -0.76 2.80 15.03
N GLU A 25 0.36 3.32 14.58
CA GLU A 25 0.66 4.75 14.71
C GLU A 25 -0.22 5.62 13.81
N ARG A 26 -0.44 5.18 12.56
CA ARG A 26 -1.15 5.99 11.58
C ARG A 26 -2.66 5.81 11.60
N LEU A 27 -3.15 4.63 11.95
CA LEU A 27 -4.57 4.29 11.85
C LEU A 27 -5.14 3.75 13.17
N ASP A 28 -4.36 3.77 14.24
CA ASP A 28 -4.79 3.20 15.52
C ASP A 28 -5.29 1.76 15.34
N ALA A 29 -4.63 1.01 14.46
CA ALA A 29 -5.04 -0.34 14.13
C ALA A 29 -4.40 -1.36 15.07
N PRO A 30 -5.15 -2.39 15.50
CA PRO A 30 -4.54 -3.52 16.20
C PRO A 30 -3.65 -4.30 15.24
N PRO A 31 -2.80 -5.19 15.75
CA PRO A 31 -1.95 -6.00 14.88
C PRO A 31 -2.75 -6.80 13.85
N LEU A 32 -2.16 -6.97 12.67
CA LEU A 32 -2.75 -7.80 11.62
C LEU A 32 -2.97 -9.22 12.12
N ALA A 33 -4.12 -9.79 11.82
CA ALA A 33 -4.51 -11.14 12.23
C ALA A 33 -4.65 -12.03 10.99
N PRO A 34 -4.32 -13.34 11.10
CA PRO A 34 -4.47 -14.25 9.96
C PRO A 34 -5.91 -14.29 9.45
N ALA A 35 -6.06 -14.23 8.13
CA ALA A 35 -7.36 -14.20 7.46
C ALA A 35 -7.43 -15.18 6.29
N GLY A 36 -6.55 -16.18 6.27
CA GLY A 36 -6.43 -17.16 5.21
C GLY A 36 -4.97 -17.38 4.88
N ARG A 37 -4.70 -18.31 3.95
CA ARG A 37 -3.33 -18.60 3.55
C ARG A 37 -2.69 -17.36 2.91
N GLY A 38 -1.62 -16.87 3.52
CA GLY A 38 -0.92 -15.69 3.03
C GLY A 38 -1.71 -14.40 3.11
N LYS A 39 -2.79 -14.37 3.89
CA LYS A 39 -3.64 -13.18 4.03
C LYS A 39 -3.77 -12.79 5.49
N TRP A 40 -3.81 -11.47 5.72
CA TRP A 40 -3.87 -10.90 7.06
C TRP A 40 -4.81 -9.69 7.02
N ARG A 41 -5.55 -9.46 8.09
CA ARG A 41 -6.50 -8.34 8.16
C ARG A 41 -6.39 -7.61 9.48
N THR A 42 -6.74 -6.32 9.42
CA THR A 42 -7.00 -5.53 10.61
C THR A 42 -7.97 -4.41 10.23
N ARG A 43 -8.37 -3.63 11.21
CA ARG A 43 -9.20 -2.44 10.99
C ARG A 43 -8.61 -1.30 11.77
N GLY A 44 -8.27 -0.23 11.07
CA GLY A 44 -7.83 1.00 11.70
C GLY A 44 -8.93 2.04 11.72
N ARG A 45 -8.57 3.24 12.11
CA ARG A 45 -9.48 4.38 12.13
C ARG A 45 -8.74 5.63 11.69
N CYS A 46 -9.45 6.49 10.99
CA CYS A 46 -8.93 7.81 10.63
C CYS A 46 -10.09 8.80 10.73
N GLN A 47 -9.93 9.78 11.59
CA GLN A 47 -10.95 10.83 11.82
C GLN A 47 -12.33 10.23 12.12
N GLY A 48 -12.38 9.16 12.90
CA GLY A 48 -13.62 8.52 13.30
C GLY A 48 -14.17 7.48 12.34
N ASP A 49 -13.59 7.37 11.15
CA ASP A 49 -14.04 6.40 10.15
C ASP A 49 -13.19 5.14 10.19
N CYS A 50 -13.83 4.01 9.95
CA CYS A 50 -13.17 2.72 9.90
C CYS A 50 -12.36 2.57 8.60
N VAL A 51 -11.15 2.05 8.72
CA VAL A 51 -10.28 1.77 7.57
C VAL A 51 -9.90 0.29 7.58
N PRO A 52 -10.65 -0.55 6.84
CA PRO A 52 -10.26 -1.96 6.72
C PRO A 52 -8.93 -2.11 5.99
N VAL A 53 -8.08 -3.01 6.46
CA VAL A 53 -6.75 -3.25 5.89
C VAL A 53 -6.62 -4.73 5.55
N LEU A 54 -6.16 -5.03 4.34
CA LEU A 54 -5.89 -6.39 3.89
C LEU A 54 -4.46 -6.48 3.38
N LEU A 55 -3.70 -7.44 3.93
CA LEU A 55 -2.35 -7.76 3.48
C LEU A 55 -2.39 -9.10 2.77
N VAL A 56 -1.83 -9.16 1.58
CA VAL A 56 -1.72 -10.42 0.80
C VAL A 56 -0.25 -10.63 0.47
N GLU A 57 0.35 -11.69 1.00
CA GLU A 57 1.75 -12.01 0.75
C GLU A 57 1.91 -12.54 -0.68
N LYS A 58 3.04 -12.21 -1.30
CA LYS A 58 3.39 -12.69 -2.65
C LYS A 58 2.28 -12.41 -3.67
N ALA A 59 1.74 -11.21 -3.62
CA ALA A 59 0.61 -10.83 -4.48
C ALA A 59 1.03 -10.58 -5.92
N ALA A 60 2.23 -10.02 -6.14
CA ALA A 60 2.72 -9.70 -7.47
C ALA A 60 4.24 -9.68 -7.45
N ASP A 61 4.87 -10.51 -8.28
CA ASP A 61 6.34 -10.56 -8.44
C ASP A 61 7.07 -10.65 -7.09
N GLY A 62 6.51 -11.42 -6.15
CA GLY A 62 7.09 -11.57 -4.81
C GLY A 62 6.76 -10.44 -3.84
N PHE A 63 6.18 -9.35 -4.31
CA PHE A 63 5.77 -8.22 -3.47
C PHE A 63 4.49 -8.54 -2.72
N ALA A 64 4.35 -8.02 -1.50
CA ALA A 64 3.12 -8.13 -0.73
C ALA A 64 2.21 -6.94 -1.06
N SER A 65 0.92 -7.21 -1.24
CA SER A 65 -0.08 -6.15 -1.45
C SER A 65 -0.64 -5.72 -0.10
N LEU A 66 -0.71 -4.41 0.12
CA LEU A 66 -1.34 -3.82 1.29
C LEU A 66 -2.45 -2.89 0.81
N TRP A 67 -3.69 -3.26 1.12
CA TRP A 67 -4.87 -2.55 0.63
C TRP A 67 -5.65 -1.93 1.78
N PHE A 68 -5.94 -0.64 1.63
CA PHE A 68 -6.76 0.13 2.57
C PHE A 68 -8.10 0.41 1.90
N ASP A 69 -9.15 -0.29 2.33
CA ASP A 69 -10.46 -0.25 1.70
C ASP A 69 -11.32 0.89 2.27
N SER A 70 -10.85 2.11 2.08
CA SER A 70 -11.56 3.28 2.57
C SER A 70 -11.00 4.56 1.96
N PRO A 71 -11.84 5.56 1.69
CA PRO A 71 -11.36 6.90 1.31
C PRO A 71 -10.90 7.72 2.53
N ALA A 72 -11.12 7.22 3.75
CA ALA A 72 -10.83 7.96 4.98
C ALA A 72 -9.39 7.80 5.46
N THR A 73 -8.45 7.42 4.59
CA THR A 73 -7.04 7.31 4.96
C THR A 73 -6.40 8.69 5.09
N PRO A 74 -5.26 8.81 5.80
CA PRO A 74 -4.54 10.08 5.87
C PRO A 74 -3.81 10.44 4.58
N TRP A 75 -3.88 9.59 3.54
CA TRP A 75 -3.20 9.81 2.27
C TRP A 75 -4.21 10.13 1.18
N ALA A 76 -3.88 11.12 0.33
CA ALA A 76 -4.78 11.50 -0.76
C ALA A 76 -4.80 10.48 -1.89
N ASP A 77 -3.68 9.79 -2.13
CA ASP A 77 -3.55 8.83 -3.21
C ASP A 77 -2.51 7.76 -2.86
N ASP A 78 -2.35 6.78 -3.76
CA ASP A 78 -1.44 5.66 -3.55
C ASP A 78 0.01 6.11 -3.42
N ARG A 79 0.40 7.15 -4.16
CA ARG A 79 1.79 7.63 -4.12
C ARG A 79 2.14 8.26 -2.78
N ALA A 80 1.23 9.04 -2.20
CA ALA A 80 1.45 9.62 -0.88
C ALA A 80 1.64 8.53 0.17
N CYS A 81 0.81 7.49 0.10
CA CYS A 81 0.93 6.34 0.99
C CYS A 81 2.25 5.61 0.78
N ALA A 82 2.62 5.34 -0.49
CA ALA A 82 3.84 4.62 -0.81
C ALA A 82 5.10 5.35 -0.32
N GLN A 83 5.12 6.68 -0.46
CA GLN A 83 6.25 7.49 0.03
C GLN A 83 6.44 7.35 1.53
N GLU A 84 5.35 7.46 2.27
CA GLU A 84 5.43 7.32 3.73
C GLU A 84 5.80 5.90 4.12
N ALA A 85 5.21 4.90 3.48
CA ALA A 85 5.48 3.50 3.77
C ALA A 85 6.95 3.14 3.52
N ALA A 86 7.55 3.63 2.43
CA ALA A 86 8.94 3.35 2.14
C ALA A 86 9.86 3.85 3.26
N GLN A 87 9.58 5.05 3.79
CA GLN A 87 10.36 5.58 4.91
C GLN A 87 10.11 4.80 6.19
N ALA A 88 8.85 4.51 6.50
CA ALA A 88 8.49 3.85 7.76
C ALA A 88 8.94 2.40 7.80
N LEU A 89 8.84 1.71 6.67
CA LEU A 89 9.12 0.27 6.60
C LEU A 89 10.54 -0.04 6.12
N GLY A 90 11.25 0.95 5.60
CA GLY A 90 12.64 0.78 5.18
C GLY A 90 12.82 -0.11 3.96
N CYS A 91 11.86 -0.12 3.03
CA CYS A 91 11.96 -0.96 1.84
C CYS A 91 11.37 -0.25 0.61
N GLU A 92 11.63 -0.82 -0.57
CA GLU A 92 11.01 -0.32 -1.80
C GLU A 92 9.51 -0.57 -1.75
N VAL A 93 8.73 0.43 -2.17
CA VAL A 93 7.27 0.34 -2.25
C VAL A 93 6.84 0.76 -3.65
N ARG A 94 5.88 0.04 -4.21
CA ARG A 94 5.35 0.31 -5.55
C ARG A 94 3.85 0.54 -5.48
N CYS A 95 3.32 1.29 -6.43
CA CYS A 95 1.87 1.50 -6.54
C CYS A 95 1.51 1.87 -7.98
N SER A 96 0.21 1.83 -8.28
CA SER A 96 -0.27 2.27 -9.59
C SER A 96 -0.14 3.78 -9.70
N LEU A 97 -0.14 4.28 -10.95
CA LEU A 97 -0.07 5.72 -11.17
C LEU A 97 -1.41 6.42 -10.90
N GLY A 98 -2.50 5.67 -10.87
CA GLY A 98 -3.83 6.26 -10.78
C GLY A 98 -4.22 6.93 -12.09
N GLY A 99 -5.48 7.34 -12.21
CA GLY A 99 -5.94 8.09 -13.39
C GLY A 99 -5.74 7.35 -14.71
N TRP A 100 -5.76 6.01 -14.69
CA TRP A 100 -5.56 5.22 -15.90
C TRP A 100 -6.59 5.57 -16.96
N GLN A 101 -6.13 5.74 -18.20
CA GLN A 101 -6.99 6.07 -19.33
C GLN A 101 -6.78 5.09 -20.48
N PRO A 102 -7.79 4.91 -21.34
CA PRO A 102 -7.62 4.06 -22.53
C PRO A 102 -6.41 4.49 -23.34
N GLY A 103 -5.55 3.54 -23.66
CA GLY A 103 -4.30 3.81 -24.37
C GLY A 103 -3.09 3.92 -23.49
N ASP A 104 -3.28 4.03 -22.18
CA ASP A 104 -2.15 4.02 -21.25
C ASP A 104 -1.56 2.62 -21.15
N ASP A 105 -0.26 2.56 -20.89
CA ASP A 105 0.42 1.28 -20.69
C ASP A 105 0.00 0.71 -19.32
N PRO A 106 -0.68 -0.45 -19.28
CA PRO A 106 -1.12 -1.03 -18.01
C PRO A 106 0.02 -1.49 -17.12
N ASP A 107 1.23 -1.59 -17.65
CA ASP A 107 2.40 -2.02 -16.89
C ASP A 107 3.19 -0.85 -16.31
N ARG A 108 2.74 0.38 -16.50
CA ARG A 108 3.40 1.55 -15.92
C ARG A 108 2.95 1.72 -14.48
N PHE A 109 3.94 1.73 -13.59
CA PHE A 109 3.77 1.88 -12.14
C PHE A 109 4.71 2.93 -11.62
N TRP A 110 4.61 3.22 -10.34
CA TRP A 110 5.48 4.14 -9.63
C TRP A 110 6.14 3.39 -8.48
N ARG A 111 7.42 3.66 -8.26
CA ARG A 111 8.16 3.05 -7.16
C ARG A 111 8.93 4.10 -6.40
N VAL A 112 9.14 3.83 -5.10
CA VAL A 112 9.94 4.68 -4.24
C VAL A 112 10.74 3.83 -3.29
N ARG A 113 11.96 4.24 -3.01
CA ARG A 113 12.84 3.61 -2.03
C ARG A 113 13.10 4.57 -0.89
N PRO A 114 13.45 4.08 0.31
CA PRO A 114 13.72 4.96 1.45
C PRO A 114 14.78 6.01 1.13
N GLY A 115 14.50 7.28 1.45
CA GLY A 115 15.44 8.36 1.24
C GLY A 115 15.61 8.80 -0.21
N GLN A 116 14.80 8.28 -1.14
CA GLN A 116 14.89 8.61 -2.56
C GLN A 116 13.58 9.16 -3.07
N GLU A 117 13.65 9.87 -4.19
CA GLU A 117 12.44 10.30 -4.89
C GLU A 117 11.85 9.14 -5.66
N GLY A 118 10.53 9.11 -5.78
CA GLY A 118 9.86 8.10 -6.56
C GLY A 118 10.03 8.31 -8.05
N GLU A 119 9.80 7.26 -8.83
CA GLU A 119 9.92 7.30 -10.28
C GLU A 119 8.91 6.39 -10.96
N VAL A 120 8.51 6.74 -12.15
CA VAL A 120 7.67 5.89 -13.00
C VAL A 120 8.56 4.80 -13.62
N PHE A 121 8.04 3.58 -13.66
CA PHE A 121 8.77 2.46 -14.25
C PHE A 121 7.80 1.47 -14.88
N HIS A 122 8.34 0.51 -15.61
CA HIS A 122 7.57 -0.51 -16.28
C HIS A 122 7.63 -1.81 -15.47
N TRP A 123 6.47 -2.36 -15.13
CA TRP A 123 6.37 -3.57 -14.30
C TRP A 123 5.44 -4.59 -14.94
N PRO A 124 5.94 -5.37 -15.93
CA PRO A 124 5.07 -6.28 -16.70
C PRO A 124 4.47 -7.42 -15.89
N ASP A 125 5.09 -7.78 -14.75
CA ASP A 125 4.61 -8.90 -13.94
C ASP A 125 3.67 -8.48 -12.83
N SER A 126 3.24 -7.22 -12.81
CA SER A 126 2.44 -6.68 -11.72
C SER A 126 1.06 -7.31 -11.58
N GLY A 127 0.51 -7.83 -12.65
CA GLY A 127 -0.83 -8.42 -12.64
C GLY A 127 -0.86 -9.93 -12.41
N GLN A 128 0.24 -10.53 -12.12
CA GLN A 128 0.35 -11.99 -12.01
C GLN A 128 0.04 -12.52 -10.61
#